data_5a80cb7b81c1cce14cb5f44a3752fad6
#
_entry.id   5a80cb7b81c1cce14cb5f44a3752fad6
#
_cell.length_a   1.000
_cell.length_b   1.000
_cell.length_c   1.000
_cell.angle_alpha   90.00
_cell.angle_beta   90.00
_cell.angle_gamma   90.00
#
_symmetry.space_group_name_H-M   'P 1'
#
loop_
_entity.id
_entity.type
_entity.pdbx_description
1 polymer ?
#
loop_
_entity_poly.entity_id
_entity_poly.type
_entity_poly.pdbx_seq_one_letter_code
_entity_poly.pdbx_strand_id
1 'polypeptide(L)'
;LAVRLAREALTGYTEKKKIIQPQGLPPVFEEKRGVFVTLHEDGDLRGCIGYPQPIMPLCKAIVDSAINAGYRDPRFPSVRPGELGRIVVEVTILTRPEAYTQPKKKLPQLVAIGRDGLIVSRGPFTGLLLPQVAPEWGFDSQEFLSQTCVKAGLPPDAWLDENTEVSH
;
A
#
# COMPACT_ATOMS: atom_id res chain seq x y z
N LEU A 1 -7.03 3.73 -15.32
CA LEU A 1 -5.77 3.60 -16.05
C LEU A 1 -4.75 2.78 -15.25
N ALA A 2 -4.52 3.09 -13.96
CA ALA A 2 -3.57 2.37 -13.10
C ALA A 2 -3.87 0.86 -13.03
N VAL A 3 -5.13 0.49 -12.77
CA VAL A 3 -5.56 -0.92 -12.72
C VAL A 3 -5.30 -1.65 -14.06
N ARG A 4 -5.56 -0.98 -15.18
CA ARG A 4 -5.28 -1.55 -16.51
C ARG A 4 -3.77 -1.79 -16.69
N LEU A 5 -2.94 -0.82 -16.32
CA LEU A 5 -1.49 -0.95 -16.39
C LEU A 5 -0.99 -2.12 -15.53
N ALA A 6 -1.49 -2.26 -14.29
CA ALA A 6 -1.14 -3.38 -13.42
C ALA A 6 -1.58 -4.73 -14.01
N ARG A 7 -2.78 -4.79 -14.60
CA ARG A 7 -3.30 -5.99 -15.28
C ARG A 7 -2.42 -6.37 -16.47
N GLU A 8 -2.07 -5.41 -17.32
CA GLU A 8 -1.20 -5.63 -18.49
C GLU A 8 0.19 -6.12 -18.06
N ALA A 9 0.75 -5.55 -16.98
CA ALA A 9 2.03 -5.97 -16.43
C ALA A 9 1.99 -7.42 -15.92
N LEU A 10 0.99 -7.76 -15.13
CA LEU A 10 0.81 -9.11 -14.59
C LEU A 10 0.63 -10.13 -15.73
N THR A 11 -0.27 -9.84 -16.68
CA THR A 11 -0.57 -10.73 -17.82
C THR A 11 0.67 -10.93 -18.69
N GLY A 12 1.33 -9.83 -19.10
CA GLY A 12 2.52 -9.89 -19.94
C GLY A 12 3.66 -10.68 -19.30
N TYR A 13 3.85 -10.53 -17.99
CA TYR A 13 4.85 -11.31 -17.26
C TYR A 13 4.45 -12.78 -17.07
N THR A 14 3.18 -13.04 -16.80
CA THR A 14 2.67 -14.41 -16.61
C THR A 14 2.78 -15.22 -17.89
N GLU A 15 2.36 -14.68 -19.02
CA GLU A 15 2.31 -15.38 -20.30
C GLU A 15 3.68 -15.45 -21.01
N LYS A 16 4.47 -14.35 -20.95
CA LYS A 16 5.65 -14.16 -21.82
C LYS A 16 6.93 -13.86 -21.04
N LYS A 17 6.89 -13.78 -19.71
CA LYS A 17 7.99 -13.29 -18.85
C LYS A 17 8.51 -11.91 -19.27
N LYS A 18 7.63 -11.09 -19.89
CA LYS A 18 7.97 -9.76 -20.39
C LYS A 18 7.57 -8.70 -19.39
N ILE A 19 8.53 -7.85 -19.03
CA ILE A 19 8.26 -6.61 -18.27
C ILE A 19 7.89 -5.52 -19.29
N ILE A 20 6.68 -5.00 -19.18
CA ILE A 20 6.19 -3.94 -20.08
C ILE A 20 6.88 -2.62 -19.79
N GLN A 21 7.05 -1.81 -20.84
CA GLN A 21 7.55 -0.44 -20.75
C GLN A 21 6.37 0.49 -21.04
N PRO A 22 5.71 1.07 -20.03
CA PRO A 22 4.55 1.93 -20.25
C PRO A 22 4.95 3.20 -21.01
N GLN A 23 4.13 3.59 -22.00
CA GLN A 23 4.33 4.80 -22.81
C GLN A 23 3.00 5.55 -22.96
N GLY A 24 3.08 6.86 -23.20
CA GLY A 24 1.89 7.68 -23.46
C GLY A 24 0.95 7.81 -22.25
N LEU A 25 1.46 7.69 -21.04
CA LEU A 25 0.69 7.87 -19.82
C LEU A 25 0.59 9.36 -19.44
N PRO A 26 -0.48 9.78 -18.75
CA PRO A 26 -0.58 11.13 -18.19
C PRO A 26 0.61 11.50 -17.31
N PRO A 27 0.99 12.79 -17.22
CA PRO A 27 2.16 13.25 -16.47
C PRO A 27 2.20 12.79 -15.01
N VAL A 28 1.05 12.64 -14.34
CA VAL A 28 0.96 12.14 -12.96
C VAL A 28 1.59 10.76 -12.77
N PHE A 29 1.70 9.95 -13.83
CA PHE A 29 2.36 8.64 -13.76
C PHE A 29 3.89 8.72 -13.74
N GLU A 30 4.45 9.86 -14.07
CA GLU A 30 5.90 10.14 -13.93
C GLU A 30 6.24 10.68 -12.54
N GLU A 31 5.25 11.10 -11.75
CA GLU A 31 5.46 11.51 -10.38
C GLU A 31 5.86 10.31 -9.51
N LYS A 32 6.74 10.56 -8.54
CA LYS A 32 7.04 9.56 -7.52
C LYS A 32 5.87 9.47 -6.53
N ARG A 33 5.30 8.29 -6.40
CA ARG A 33 4.18 7.99 -5.50
C ARG A 33 4.37 6.63 -4.85
N GLY A 34 3.91 6.47 -3.62
CA GLY A 34 3.70 5.15 -3.03
C GLY A 34 2.54 4.44 -3.72
N VAL A 35 2.61 3.14 -3.84
CA VAL A 35 1.55 2.33 -4.45
C VAL A 35 1.58 0.91 -3.92
N PHE A 36 0.40 0.29 -3.80
CA PHE A 36 0.24 -1.15 -3.59
C PHE A 36 -0.61 -1.73 -4.72
N VAL A 37 -0.25 -2.92 -5.15
CA VAL A 37 -1.08 -3.73 -6.04
C VAL A 37 -1.51 -4.96 -5.28
N THR A 38 -2.83 -5.13 -5.18
CA THR A 38 -3.48 -6.27 -4.54
C THR A 38 -4.15 -7.13 -5.60
N LEU A 39 -3.94 -8.41 -5.49
CA LEU A 39 -4.58 -9.42 -6.33
C LEU A 39 -5.58 -10.19 -5.47
N HIS A 40 -6.80 -10.33 -5.97
CA HIS A 40 -7.83 -11.17 -5.38
C HIS A 40 -8.20 -12.29 -6.36
N GLU A 41 -8.46 -13.49 -5.90
CA GLU A 41 -9.01 -14.59 -6.68
C GLU A 41 -10.25 -15.13 -5.96
N ASP A 42 -11.38 -15.12 -6.66
CA ASP A 42 -12.68 -15.56 -6.14
C ASP A 42 -13.11 -14.85 -4.82
N GLY A 43 -12.65 -13.59 -4.65
CA GLY A 43 -12.91 -12.75 -3.48
C GLY A 43 -11.84 -12.81 -2.38
N ASP A 44 -10.96 -13.80 -2.41
CA ASP A 44 -9.89 -13.96 -1.42
C ASP A 44 -8.61 -13.26 -1.84
N LEU A 45 -7.79 -12.87 -0.86
CA LEU A 45 -6.46 -12.31 -1.12
C LEU A 45 -5.58 -13.35 -1.82
N ARG A 46 -4.98 -12.96 -2.96
CA ARG A 46 -4.09 -13.80 -3.76
C ARG A 46 -2.66 -13.28 -3.84
N GLY A 47 -2.42 -12.04 -3.49
CA GLY A 47 -1.13 -11.39 -3.40
C GLY A 47 -1.26 -9.90 -3.20
N CYS A 48 -0.31 -9.30 -2.48
CA CYS A 48 -0.29 -7.85 -2.24
C CYS A 48 1.14 -7.39 -1.99
N ILE A 49 1.70 -6.63 -2.92
CA ILE A 49 3.03 -6.04 -2.80
C ILE A 49 2.98 -4.58 -3.27
N GLY A 50 3.83 -3.75 -2.69
CA GLY A 50 3.94 -2.35 -3.08
C GLY A 50 5.11 -1.63 -2.46
N TYR A 51 5.16 -0.34 -2.73
CA TYR A 51 6.13 0.61 -2.23
C TYR A 51 5.43 1.67 -1.40
N PRO A 52 5.57 1.66 -0.07
CA PRO A 52 4.99 2.71 0.78
C PRO A 52 5.66 4.07 0.57
N GLN A 53 6.95 4.07 0.22
CA GLN A 53 7.73 5.28 -0.02
C GLN A 53 7.74 5.65 -1.51
N PRO A 54 7.67 6.96 -1.88
CA PRO A 54 7.68 7.43 -3.26
C PRO A 54 9.10 7.40 -3.88
N ILE A 55 9.67 6.21 -4.04
CA ILE A 55 11.07 6.02 -4.46
C ILE A 55 11.27 6.06 -5.97
N MET A 56 10.25 5.75 -6.75
CA MET A 56 10.29 5.68 -8.21
C MET A 56 9.02 6.25 -8.85
N PRO A 57 9.02 6.54 -10.17
CA PRO A 57 7.81 6.97 -10.90
C PRO A 57 6.65 5.98 -10.72
N LEU A 58 5.43 6.50 -10.57
CA LEU A 58 4.22 5.71 -10.32
C LEU A 58 4.01 4.62 -11.37
N CYS A 59 4.24 4.92 -12.65
CA CYS A 59 4.11 3.93 -13.72
C CYS A 59 5.01 2.71 -13.51
N LYS A 60 6.27 2.93 -13.12
CA LYS A 60 7.22 1.85 -12.83
C LYS A 60 6.86 1.10 -11.55
N ALA A 61 6.45 1.83 -10.52
CA ALA A 61 6.03 1.25 -9.26
C ALA A 61 4.81 0.32 -9.41
N ILE A 62 3.82 0.72 -10.23
CA ILE A 62 2.65 -0.12 -10.56
C ILE A 62 3.07 -1.40 -11.28
N VAL A 63 3.89 -1.29 -12.32
CA VAL A 63 4.35 -2.46 -13.10
C VAL A 63 5.10 -3.45 -12.23
N ASP A 64 6.06 -2.95 -11.45
CA ASP A 64 6.88 -3.80 -10.58
C ASP A 64 6.05 -4.42 -9.45
N SER A 65 5.18 -3.63 -8.80
CA SER A 65 4.31 -4.13 -7.73
C SER A 65 3.32 -5.19 -8.23
N ALA A 66 2.76 -5.04 -9.44
CA ALA A 66 1.85 -6.02 -10.03
C ALA A 66 2.54 -7.37 -10.27
N ILE A 67 3.77 -7.33 -10.80
CA ILE A 67 4.57 -8.54 -11.01
C ILE A 67 4.95 -9.16 -9.66
N ASN A 68 5.41 -8.36 -8.72
CA ASN A 68 5.84 -8.85 -7.41
C ASN A 68 4.65 -9.41 -6.58
N ALA A 69 3.46 -8.82 -6.67
CA ALA A 69 2.26 -9.37 -6.04
C ALA A 69 1.91 -10.76 -6.56
N GLY A 70 2.14 -11.02 -7.84
CA GLY A 70 1.90 -12.33 -8.44
C GLY A 70 3.02 -13.36 -8.26
N TYR A 71 4.26 -12.93 -7.97
CA TYR A 71 5.43 -13.81 -8.04
C TYR A 71 6.37 -13.76 -6.84
N ARG A 72 6.31 -12.74 -6.01
CA ARG A 72 7.25 -12.51 -4.90
C ARG A 72 6.58 -12.28 -3.56
N ASP A 73 5.28 -12.41 -3.48
CA ASP A 73 4.60 -12.44 -2.19
C ASP A 73 4.84 -13.81 -1.54
N PRO A 74 5.57 -13.89 -0.41
CA PRO A 74 5.97 -15.16 0.18
C PRO A 74 4.78 -15.97 0.74
N ARG A 75 3.61 -15.36 0.87
CA ARG A 75 2.39 -16.02 1.37
C ARG A 75 1.71 -16.90 0.32
N PHE A 76 2.03 -16.70 -0.96
CA PHE A 76 1.31 -17.33 -2.08
C PHE A 76 2.27 -17.90 -3.13
N PRO A 77 1.86 -18.99 -3.83
CA PRO A 77 2.63 -19.48 -4.97
C PRO A 77 2.54 -18.51 -6.15
N SER A 78 3.48 -18.62 -7.09
CA SER A 78 3.45 -17.79 -8.30
C SER A 78 2.19 -17.98 -9.12
N VAL A 79 1.64 -16.87 -9.64
CA VAL A 79 0.45 -16.86 -10.50
C VAL A 79 0.70 -17.67 -11.78
N ARG A 80 -0.28 -18.49 -12.16
CA ARG A 80 -0.27 -19.31 -13.38
C ARG A 80 -1.21 -18.71 -14.44
N PRO A 81 -0.97 -18.97 -15.73
CA PRO A 81 -1.82 -18.44 -16.81
C PRO A 81 -3.32 -18.73 -16.63
N GLY A 82 -3.69 -19.93 -16.14
CA GLY A 82 -5.09 -20.32 -15.92
C GLY A 82 -5.82 -19.55 -14.81
N GLU A 83 -5.09 -18.82 -13.95
CA GLU A 83 -5.66 -18.00 -12.87
C GLU A 83 -6.03 -16.59 -13.35
N LEU A 84 -5.41 -16.09 -14.43
CA LEU A 84 -5.54 -14.70 -14.88
C LEU A 84 -7.00 -14.25 -15.10
N GLY A 85 -7.86 -15.14 -15.55
CA GLY A 85 -9.28 -14.84 -15.79
C GLY A 85 -10.09 -14.63 -14.52
N ARG A 86 -9.66 -15.17 -13.38
CA ARG A 86 -10.33 -15.05 -12.07
C ARG A 86 -9.70 -14.01 -11.16
N ILE A 87 -8.47 -13.58 -11.47
CA ILE A 87 -7.80 -12.56 -10.68
C ILE A 87 -8.45 -11.20 -10.89
N VAL A 88 -8.82 -10.54 -9.81
CA VAL A 88 -9.20 -9.13 -9.77
C VAL A 88 -8.00 -8.33 -9.28
N VAL A 89 -7.68 -7.23 -9.97
CA VAL A 89 -6.55 -6.36 -9.64
C VAL A 89 -7.06 -5.09 -9.00
N GLU A 90 -6.55 -4.79 -7.82
CA GLU A 90 -6.74 -3.52 -7.12
C GLU A 90 -5.42 -2.73 -7.10
N VAL A 91 -5.50 -1.41 -7.23
CA VAL A 91 -4.34 -0.51 -7.13
C VAL A 91 -4.64 0.60 -6.15
N THR A 92 -3.90 0.63 -5.06
CA THR A 92 -3.96 1.71 -4.05
C THR A 92 -2.78 2.65 -4.28
N ILE A 93 -3.07 3.89 -4.71
CA ILE A 93 -2.06 4.93 -4.90
C ILE A 93 -2.06 5.81 -3.66
N LEU A 94 -0.89 5.93 -3.02
CA LEU A 94 -0.75 6.75 -1.82
C LEU A 94 -0.54 8.22 -2.20
N THR A 95 -1.11 9.12 -1.41
CA THR A 95 -0.75 10.53 -1.38
C THR A 95 0.67 10.70 -0.85
N ARG A 96 1.22 11.90 -0.94
CA ARG A 96 2.46 12.21 -0.19
C ARG A 96 2.11 12.22 1.29
N PRO A 97 2.90 11.54 2.14
CA PRO A 97 2.66 11.61 3.57
C PRO A 97 2.73 13.04 4.08
N GLU A 98 1.75 13.41 4.91
CA GLU A 98 1.69 14.68 5.60
C GLU A 98 1.74 14.43 7.10
N ALA A 99 2.77 14.98 7.77
CA ALA A 99 2.93 14.80 9.20
C ALA A 99 1.86 15.58 9.98
N TYR A 100 1.28 14.96 10.99
CA TYR A 100 0.46 15.67 11.96
C TYR A 100 1.33 16.59 12.82
N THR A 101 1.02 17.88 12.81
CA THR A 101 1.71 18.91 13.61
C THR A 101 0.97 19.28 14.89
N GLN A 102 -0.23 18.74 15.07
CA GLN A 102 -1.08 19.02 16.24
C GLN A 102 -0.61 18.20 17.46
N PRO A 103 -0.98 18.62 18.68
CA PRO A 103 -0.65 17.86 19.89
C PRO A 103 -1.12 16.40 19.80
N LYS A 104 -0.25 15.48 20.18
CA LYS A 104 -0.49 14.03 20.08
C LYS A 104 -1.86 13.59 20.58
N LYS A 105 -2.31 14.12 21.72
CA LYS A 105 -3.63 13.80 22.30
C LYS A 105 -4.83 14.15 21.42
N LYS A 106 -4.65 15.00 20.39
CA LYS A 106 -5.69 15.36 19.44
C LYS A 106 -5.75 14.45 18.21
N LEU A 107 -4.73 13.63 17.98
CA LEU A 107 -4.64 12.79 16.78
C LEU A 107 -5.86 11.89 16.57
N PRO A 108 -6.44 11.23 17.60
CA PRO A 108 -7.63 10.41 17.40
C PRO A 108 -8.84 11.17 16.82
N GLN A 109 -8.90 12.50 17.04
CA GLN A 109 -9.97 13.35 16.52
C GLN A 109 -9.71 13.82 15.08
N LEU A 110 -8.48 13.74 14.60
CA LEU A 110 -8.05 14.20 13.29
C LEU A 110 -8.02 13.04 12.27
N VAL A 111 -7.72 11.84 12.72
CA VAL A 111 -7.68 10.64 11.89
C VAL A 111 -9.08 10.29 11.38
N ALA A 112 -9.26 10.27 10.07
CA ALA A 112 -10.51 9.89 9.42
C ALA A 112 -10.46 8.43 9.00
N ILE A 113 -11.16 7.58 9.75
CA ILE A 113 -11.26 6.13 9.48
C ILE A 113 -11.82 5.87 8.07
N GLY A 114 -11.19 4.95 7.34
CA GLY A 114 -11.57 4.57 5.97
C GLY A 114 -11.06 5.52 4.88
N ARG A 115 -10.57 6.71 5.27
CA ARG A 115 -9.96 7.69 4.35
C ARG A 115 -8.44 7.76 4.52
N ASP A 116 -7.98 7.91 5.76
CA ASP A 116 -6.58 8.13 6.06
C ASP A 116 -5.87 6.78 6.28
N GLY A 117 -4.75 6.57 5.59
CA GLY A 117 -3.74 5.63 6.03
C GLY A 117 -2.86 6.28 7.09
N LEU A 118 -2.17 5.50 7.89
CA LEU A 118 -1.27 6.02 8.92
C LEU A 118 0.14 5.48 8.74
N ILE A 119 1.11 6.36 8.90
CA ILE A 119 2.52 6.02 9.03
C ILE A 119 2.99 6.47 10.40
N VAL A 120 3.61 5.56 11.14
CA VAL A 120 4.29 5.86 12.40
C VAL A 120 5.77 5.59 12.23
N SER A 121 6.60 6.55 12.62
CA SER A 121 8.07 6.43 12.54
C SER A 121 8.74 6.91 13.81
N ARG A 122 9.72 6.13 14.30
CA ARG A 122 10.61 6.52 15.40
C ARG A 122 12.00 5.88 15.18
N GLY A 123 12.98 6.70 14.80
CA GLY A 123 14.31 6.19 14.43
C GLY A 123 14.21 5.17 13.28
N PRO A 124 14.75 3.95 13.43
CA PRO A 124 14.70 2.93 12.40
C PRO A 124 13.35 2.22 12.29
N PHE A 125 12.44 2.44 13.22
CA PHE A 125 11.15 1.77 13.29
C PHE A 125 10.12 2.54 12.49
N THR A 126 9.49 1.88 11.50
CA THR A 126 8.44 2.47 10.67
C THR A 126 7.36 1.43 10.40
N GLY A 127 6.12 1.82 10.60
CA GLY A 127 4.94 1.02 10.28
C GLY A 127 3.93 1.82 9.46
N LEU A 128 3.26 1.15 8.56
CA LEU A 128 2.18 1.72 7.76
C LEU A 128 0.98 0.78 7.79
N LEU A 129 -0.20 1.37 8.00
CA LEU A 129 -1.49 0.73 7.77
C LEU A 129 -2.30 1.54 6.77
N LEU A 130 -2.86 0.85 5.77
CA LEU A 130 -3.68 1.45 4.73
C LEU A 130 -5.08 1.82 5.25
N PRO A 131 -5.79 2.76 4.60
CA PRO A 131 -7.10 3.25 5.07
C PRO A 131 -8.15 2.16 5.29
N GLN A 132 -8.16 1.11 4.47
CA GLN A 132 -9.13 0.02 4.54
C GLN A 132 -8.95 -0.88 5.76
N VAL A 133 -7.77 -0.91 6.38
CA VAL A 133 -7.48 -1.78 7.52
C VAL A 133 -8.38 -1.47 8.71
N ALA A 134 -8.56 -0.20 9.04
CA ALA A 134 -9.35 0.19 10.19
C ALA A 134 -10.84 -0.25 10.08
N PRO A 135 -11.56 -0.01 8.97
CA PRO A 135 -12.92 -0.53 8.79
C PRO A 135 -12.99 -2.06 8.77
N GLU A 136 -12.06 -2.73 8.13
CA GLU A 136 -12.03 -4.20 8.03
C GLU A 136 -11.89 -4.89 9.38
N TRP A 137 -11.12 -4.29 10.30
CA TRP A 137 -10.88 -4.82 11.64
C TRP A 137 -11.76 -4.17 12.72
N GLY A 138 -12.59 -3.19 12.37
CA GLY A 138 -13.45 -2.46 13.29
C GLY A 138 -12.70 -1.55 14.26
N PHE A 139 -11.52 -1.05 13.87
CA PHE A 139 -10.73 -0.15 14.71
C PHE A 139 -11.34 1.24 14.75
N ASP A 140 -11.38 1.83 15.93
CA ASP A 140 -11.54 3.27 16.06
C ASP A 140 -10.20 4.00 15.79
N SER A 141 -10.23 5.32 15.79
CA SER A 141 -9.05 6.15 15.48
C SER A 141 -7.90 5.95 16.47
N GLN A 142 -8.19 5.72 17.75
CA GLN A 142 -7.18 5.49 18.76
C GLN A 142 -6.54 4.11 18.59
N GLU A 143 -7.36 3.11 18.35
CA GLU A 143 -6.88 1.75 18.09
C GLU A 143 -6.09 1.68 16.79
N PHE A 144 -6.52 2.40 15.75
CA PHE A 144 -5.78 2.47 14.48
C PHE A 144 -4.38 3.07 14.65
N LEU A 145 -4.24 4.14 15.44
CA LEU A 145 -2.94 4.70 15.83
C LEU A 145 -2.09 3.66 16.57
N SER A 146 -2.68 2.97 17.55
CA SER A 146 -2.00 1.96 18.36
C SER A 146 -1.54 0.76 17.52
N GLN A 147 -2.40 0.25 16.63
CA GLN A 147 -2.05 -0.87 15.74
C GLN A 147 -0.99 -0.47 14.70
N THR A 148 -0.96 0.79 14.27
CA THR A 148 0.12 1.30 13.40
C THR A 148 1.46 1.34 14.15
N CYS A 149 1.47 1.69 15.44
CA CYS A 149 2.67 1.59 16.29
C CYS A 149 3.15 0.13 16.41
N VAL A 150 2.24 -0.79 16.70
CA VAL A 150 2.56 -2.24 16.77
C VAL A 150 3.13 -2.73 15.45
N LYS A 151 2.56 -2.29 14.32
CA LYS A 151 3.08 -2.61 12.97
C LYS A 151 4.50 -2.09 12.76
N ALA A 152 4.87 -0.98 13.38
CA ALA A 152 6.23 -0.44 13.37
C ALA A 152 7.19 -1.19 14.30
N GLY A 153 6.72 -2.12 15.12
CA GLY A 153 7.49 -2.76 16.18
C GLY A 153 7.66 -1.89 17.42
N LEU A 154 6.77 -0.92 17.62
CA LEU A 154 6.75 -0.01 18.75
C LEU A 154 5.63 -0.39 19.76
N PRO A 155 5.72 0.08 21.02
CA PRO A 155 4.60 -0.04 21.96
C PRO A 155 3.32 0.62 21.40
N PRO A 156 2.11 0.11 21.74
CA PRO A 156 0.86 0.61 21.17
C PRO A 156 0.54 2.08 21.51
N ASP A 157 1.13 2.62 22.57
CA ASP A 157 1.00 4.01 23.01
C ASP A 157 2.14 4.92 22.50
N ALA A 158 3.05 4.40 21.68
CA ALA A 158 4.21 5.14 21.17
C ALA A 158 3.82 6.38 20.36
N TRP A 159 2.62 6.44 19.77
CA TRP A 159 2.13 7.60 19.05
C TRP A 159 1.92 8.84 19.94
N LEU A 160 1.87 8.68 21.28
CA LEU A 160 1.81 9.77 22.25
C LEU A 160 3.19 10.40 22.54
N ASP A 161 4.28 9.70 22.20
CA ASP A 161 5.65 10.17 22.43
C ASP A 161 6.02 11.25 21.39
N GLU A 162 6.61 12.35 21.86
CA GLU A 162 7.04 13.47 21.00
C GLU A 162 8.13 13.08 19.99
N ASN A 163 8.90 12.03 20.28
CA ASN A 163 9.92 11.49 19.36
C ASN A 163 9.33 10.56 18.27
N THR A 164 8.04 10.31 18.32
CA THR A 164 7.34 9.50 17.32
C THR A 164 6.64 10.41 16.32
N GLU A 165 7.01 10.33 15.05
CA GLU A 165 6.29 11.01 13.98
C GLU A 165 5.08 10.18 13.56
N VAL A 166 3.94 10.85 13.37
CA VAL A 166 2.71 10.27 12.83
C VAL A 166 2.30 11.08 11.60
N SER A 167 2.14 10.39 10.48
CA SER A 167 1.73 10.99 9.19
C SER A 167 0.51 10.26 8.62
N HIS A 168 -0.21 10.94 7.73
CA HIS A 168 -1.37 10.37 7.03
C HIS A 168 -1.29 10.56 5.52
#